data_5f40f5b2041e33c98e789a5408c08dfd
#
_entry.id   5f40f5b2041e33c98e789a5408c08dfd
#
_cell.length_a   1.000
_cell.length_b   1.000
_cell.length_c   1.000
_cell.angle_alpha   90.00
_cell.angle_beta   90.00
_cell.angle_gamma   90.00
#
_symmetry.space_group_name_H-M   'P 1'
#
loop_
_entity.id
_entity.type
_entity.pdbx_description
1 polymer ?
#
loop_
_entity_poly.entity_id
_entity_poly.type
_entity_poly.pdbx_seq_one_letter_code
_entity_poly.pdbx_strand_id
1 'polypeptide(L)'
;MNTRFELQELVTLARRHSGFYASHFADIPPHISSLEQLPVIDPVEYWKGSHDLDHWPVLTAPLNDALVFKTGGTTSAGKFSLFRREEWQTLVTDFGRSLDAQLSAGDRVANLFFAGDLYASFIFTHDALAQVETEIVEFPFTGHIDSNLLADAIDRHRINVLAGIPAHLLSFAAWLEQNGRALEGVTALLYAGESLFDAQLQRLERVFPNARVASIGYASVDAGFIGASHRDCALGEHRAPEGHGVLEILDEQTGEVIEECGRVGRLVMTNLTRRLMPLIRYPVGDRACWREPPGTSGRKFALMGRCADSQRVRVGILTLLPQSIGETVLRITGSDDWQLVIEQDDATDILRLHWAPDALTPANAEADQTLHSALIEDYPLIRQLSADHLLVLQIRCCKVQELARHPRSGKRQHVLDRRVYNGSGQGTC
;
A
#
# COMPACT_ATOMS: atom_id res chain seq x y z
N MET A 1 10.45 -25.16 -9.01
CA MET A 1 9.02 -25.51 -8.94
C MET A 1 8.37 -25.24 -10.30
N ASN A 2 7.35 -26.02 -10.69
CA ASN A 2 6.68 -25.79 -11.98
C ASN A 2 5.45 -24.89 -11.75
N THR A 3 5.61 -23.58 -11.85
CA THR A 3 4.57 -22.56 -11.63
C THR A 3 3.27 -22.85 -12.38
N ARG A 4 3.35 -23.48 -13.55
CA ARG A 4 2.15 -23.84 -14.34
C ARG A 4 1.33 -24.96 -13.69
N PHE A 5 1.98 -25.92 -13.06
CA PHE A 5 1.30 -26.99 -12.33
C PHE A 5 0.62 -26.45 -11.07
N GLU A 6 1.30 -25.62 -10.32
CA GLU A 6 0.78 -24.99 -9.10
C GLU A 6 -0.41 -24.08 -9.39
N LEU A 7 -0.37 -23.31 -10.50
CA LEU A 7 -1.50 -22.49 -10.95
C LEU A 7 -2.72 -23.33 -11.29
N GLN A 8 -2.55 -24.43 -12.04
CA GLN A 8 -3.65 -25.32 -12.39
C GLN A 8 -4.27 -25.97 -11.15
N GLU A 9 -3.48 -26.33 -10.16
CA GLU A 9 -3.94 -26.86 -8.89
C GLU A 9 -4.76 -25.82 -8.11
N LEU A 10 -4.26 -24.59 -8.00
CA LEU A 10 -4.92 -23.49 -7.33
C LEU A 10 -6.28 -23.16 -7.99
N VAL A 11 -6.30 -23.08 -9.32
CA VAL A 11 -7.54 -22.82 -10.09
C VAL A 11 -8.55 -23.95 -9.88
N THR A 12 -8.09 -25.19 -9.87
CA THR A 12 -8.96 -26.36 -9.65
C THR A 12 -9.54 -26.35 -8.24
N LEU A 13 -8.71 -26.06 -7.23
CA LEU A 13 -9.13 -25.94 -5.83
C LEU A 13 -10.14 -24.80 -5.66
N ALA A 14 -9.82 -23.60 -6.18
CA ALA A 14 -10.68 -22.44 -6.08
C ALA A 14 -12.05 -22.67 -6.74
N ARG A 15 -12.06 -23.21 -7.95
CA ARG A 15 -13.29 -23.54 -8.68
C ARG A 15 -14.16 -24.55 -7.95
N ARG A 16 -13.54 -25.54 -7.29
CA ARG A 16 -14.25 -26.63 -6.61
C ARG A 16 -14.84 -26.20 -5.26
N HIS A 17 -14.15 -25.34 -4.54
CA HIS A 17 -14.44 -25.08 -3.12
C HIS A 17 -14.87 -23.65 -2.80
N SER A 18 -14.71 -22.69 -3.72
CA SER A 18 -15.15 -21.31 -3.55
C SER A 18 -16.35 -21.01 -4.45
N GLY A 19 -17.46 -20.57 -3.85
CA GLY A 19 -18.65 -20.15 -4.60
C GLY A 19 -18.38 -18.97 -5.54
N PHE A 20 -17.50 -18.05 -5.11
CA PHE A 20 -17.05 -16.93 -5.94
C PHE A 20 -16.32 -17.43 -7.19
N TYR A 21 -15.29 -18.28 -7.04
CA TYR A 21 -14.52 -18.77 -8.17
C TYR A 21 -15.27 -19.76 -9.05
N ALA A 22 -16.21 -20.53 -8.49
CA ALA A 22 -17.10 -21.37 -9.29
C ALA A 22 -17.90 -20.55 -10.32
N SER A 23 -18.39 -19.37 -9.89
CA SER A 23 -19.12 -18.44 -10.78
C SER A 23 -18.16 -17.66 -11.68
N HIS A 24 -17.06 -17.14 -11.13
CA HIS A 24 -16.09 -16.32 -11.86
C HIS A 24 -15.40 -17.06 -13.01
N PHE A 25 -15.23 -18.38 -12.88
CA PHE A 25 -14.60 -19.24 -13.88
C PHE A 25 -15.60 -20.16 -14.61
N ALA A 26 -16.91 -19.84 -14.59
CA ALA A 26 -17.94 -20.70 -15.19
C ALA A 26 -17.69 -21.01 -16.68
N ASP A 27 -17.25 -19.99 -17.43
CA ASP A 27 -17.02 -20.10 -18.89
C ASP A 27 -15.56 -20.46 -19.24
N ILE A 28 -14.71 -20.71 -18.24
CA ILE A 28 -13.30 -21.02 -18.46
C ILE A 28 -13.11 -22.55 -18.58
N PRO A 29 -12.32 -23.06 -19.56
CA PRO A 29 -12.02 -24.48 -19.66
C PRO A 29 -11.46 -25.09 -18.38
N PRO A 30 -11.69 -26.39 -18.12
CA PRO A 30 -11.15 -27.06 -16.93
C PRO A 30 -9.63 -27.03 -16.88
N HIS A 31 -8.95 -27.09 -18.03
CA HIS A 31 -7.52 -26.98 -18.15
C HIS A 31 -7.16 -25.64 -18.77
N ILE A 32 -6.28 -24.91 -18.09
CA ILE A 32 -5.73 -23.65 -18.56
C ILE A 32 -4.30 -23.86 -19.05
N SER A 33 -3.95 -23.17 -20.13
CA SER A 33 -2.60 -23.20 -20.70
C SER A 33 -1.78 -21.97 -20.30
N SER A 34 -2.43 -20.86 -19.99
CA SER A 34 -1.79 -19.62 -19.54
C SER A 34 -2.68 -18.86 -18.54
N LEU A 35 -2.07 -17.96 -17.77
CA LEU A 35 -2.77 -17.12 -16.78
C LEU A 35 -3.75 -16.15 -17.46
N GLU A 36 -3.42 -15.68 -18.65
CA GLU A 36 -4.23 -14.72 -19.44
C GLU A 36 -5.61 -15.26 -19.82
N GLN A 37 -5.79 -16.57 -19.81
CA GLN A 37 -7.11 -17.20 -20.04
C GLN A 37 -8.08 -16.97 -18.89
N LEU A 38 -7.57 -16.57 -17.73
CA LEU A 38 -8.39 -16.31 -16.55
C LEU A 38 -8.81 -14.84 -16.51
N PRO A 39 -10.05 -14.51 -16.14
CA PRO A 39 -10.47 -13.13 -15.98
C PRO A 39 -9.76 -12.46 -14.80
N VAL A 40 -9.57 -11.14 -14.91
CA VAL A 40 -9.12 -10.32 -13.79
C VAL A 40 -10.25 -10.18 -12.78
N ILE A 41 -9.94 -10.32 -11.49
CA ILE A 41 -10.92 -10.16 -10.42
C ILE A 41 -11.46 -8.73 -10.39
N ASP A 42 -12.79 -8.60 -10.26
CA ASP A 42 -13.40 -7.36 -9.80
C ASP A 42 -13.29 -7.27 -8.27
N PRO A 43 -12.52 -6.31 -7.71
CA PRO A 43 -12.36 -6.18 -6.26
C PRO A 43 -13.68 -5.90 -5.52
N VAL A 44 -14.67 -5.27 -6.16
CA VAL A 44 -15.98 -4.99 -5.54
C VAL A 44 -16.71 -6.30 -5.27
N GLU A 45 -16.81 -7.14 -6.27
CA GLU A 45 -17.49 -8.43 -6.14
C GLU A 45 -16.70 -9.41 -5.27
N TYR A 46 -15.35 -9.38 -5.36
CA TYR A 46 -14.49 -10.24 -4.53
C TYR A 46 -14.67 -9.97 -3.03
N TRP A 47 -14.70 -8.69 -2.62
CA TRP A 47 -14.80 -8.31 -1.21
C TRP A 47 -16.23 -8.25 -0.69
N LYS A 48 -17.21 -8.47 -1.54
CA LYS A 48 -18.61 -8.49 -1.15
C LYS A 48 -18.88 -9.61 -0.15
N GLY A 49 -19.44 -9.25 1.01
CA GLY A 49 -19.74 -10.20 2.08
C GLY A 49 -18.55 -10.56 2.97
N SER A 50 -17.37 -9.96 2.79
CA SER A 50 -16.16 -10.25 3.60
C SER A 50 -16.29 -9.92 5.10
N HIS A 51 -17.36 -9.26 5.52
CA HIS A 51 -17.67 -8.99 6.92
C HIS A 51 -18.31 -10.20 7.64
N ASP A 52 -18.86 -11.14 6.89
CA ASP A 52 -19.39 -12.42 7.39
C ASP A 52 -18.43 -13.55 6.97
N LEU A 53 -17.45 -13.78 7.84
CA LEU A 53 -16.36 -14.71 7.53
C LEU A 53 -16.80 -16.18 7.42
N ASP A 54 -17.90 -16.55 8.06
CA ASP A 54 -18.42 -17.93 7.99
C ASP A 54 -19.14 -18.23 6.69
N HIS A 55 -19.65 -17.20 6.00
CA HIS A 55 -20.43 -17.34 4.76
C HIS A 55 -19.80 -16.61 3.55
N TRP A 56 -18.58 -16.08 3.70
CA TRP A 56 -17.94 -15.38 2.58
C TRP A 56 -17.59 -16.33 1.43
N PRO A 57 -18.21 -16.14 0.24
CA PRO A 57 -18.15 -17.12 -0.86
C PRO A 57 -16.75 -17.26 -1.49
N VAL A 58 -15.80 -16.39 -1.17
CA VAL A 58 -14.42 -16.46 -1.65
C VAL A 58 -13.65 -17.60 -0.98
N LEU A 59 -14.00 -17.94 0.26
CA LEU A 59 -13.25 -18.93 1.03
C LEU A 59 -13.42 -20.34 0.48
N THR A 60 -12.35 -21.10 0.48
CA THR A 60 -12.32 -22.49 0.01
C THR A 60 -12.58 -23.52 1.12
N ALA A 61 -12.58 -23.10 2.37
CA ALA A 61 -12.80 -23.96 3.54
C ALA A 61 -13.28 -23.12 4.75
N PRO A 62 -13.86 -23.77 5.78
CA PRO A 62 -14.15 -23.12 7.05
C PRO A 62 -12.90 -22.56 7.74
N LEU A 63 -13.09 -21.56 8.60
CA LEU A 63 -12.02 -20.92 9.35
C LEU A 63 -11.56 -21.79 10.52
N ASN A 64 -10.72 -22.75 10.22
CA ASN A 64 -10.02 -23.56 11.19
C ASN A 64 -8.53 -23.28 11.08
N ASP A 65 -7.85 -23.03 12.19
CA ASP A 65 -6.41 -22.76 12.24
C ASP A 65 -5.97 -21.62 11.31
N ALA A 66 -6.65 -20.47 11.42
CA ALA A 66 -6.42 -19.31 10.57
C ALA A 66 -6.02 -18.08 11.38
N LEU A 67 -5.32 -17.15 10.71
CA LEU A 67 -5.07 -15.79 11.17
C LEU A 67 -5.97 -14.84 10.40
N VAL A 68 -6.54 -13.88 11.10
CA VAL A 68 -7.41 -12.85 10.53
C VAL A 68 -6.76 -11.50 10.73
N PHE A 69 -6.54 -10.79 9.62
CA PHE A 69 -6.04 -9.44 9.63
C PHE A 69 -7.01 -8.51 8.92
N LYS A 70 -6.90 -7.22 9.26
CA LYS A 70 -7.72 -6.17 8.66
C LYS A 70 -6.85 -5.22 7.88
N THR A 71 -7.27 -4.89 6.66
CA THR A 71 -6.57 -3.85 5.90
C THR A 71 -6.77 -2.50 6.57
N GLY A 72 -5.72 -1.67 6.62
CA GLY A 72 -5.79 -0.32 7.18
C GLY A 72 -6.89 0.50 6.51
N GLY A 73 -7.70 1.17 7.31
CA GLY A 73 -8.78 2.08 6.90
C GLY A 73 -9.55 2.52 8.12
N THR A 74 -9.57 3.82 8.39
CA THR A 74 -10.12 4.38 9.65
C THR A 74 -11.64 4.55 9.64
N THR A 75 -12.30 4.40 8.50
CA THR A 75 -13.72 4.81 8.32
C THR A 75 -14.62 3.75 7.71
N SER A 76 -14.10 2.62 7.29
CA SER A 76 -14.92 1.50 6.80
C SER A 76 -14.72 0.27 7.67
N ALA A 77 -15.64 -0.68 7.59
CA ALA A 77 -15.55 -1.97 8.28
C ALA A 77 -14.24 -2.73 8.01
N GLY A 78 -13.38 -2.21 7.10
CA GLY A 78 -12.12 -2.81 6.67
C GLY A 78 -12.37 -4.07 5.83
N LYS A 79 -11.35 -4.49 5.09
CA LYS A 79 -11.37 -5.79 4.40
C LYS A 79 -10.64 -6.78 5.28
N PHE A 80 -11.23 -7.92 5.58
CA PHE A 80 -10.58 -8.98 6.33
C PHE A 80 -9.75 -9.84 5.40
N SER A 81 -8.50 -10.05 5.71
CA SER A 81 -7.61 -10.96 5.00
C SER A 81 -7.27 -12.13 5.89
N LEU A 82 -7.42 -13.32 5.34
CA LEU A 82 -7.33 -14.57 6.09
C LEU A 82 -6.17 -15.42 5.57
N PHE A 83 -5.40 -15.97 6.48
CA PHE A 83 -4.30 -16.86 6.18
C PHE A 83 -4.44 -18.12 7.03
N ARG A 84 -4.24 -19.29 6.45
CA ARG A 84 -3.89 -20.45 7.25
C ARG A 84 -2.52 -20.22 7.90
N ARG A 85 -2.22 -20.86 9.02
CA ARG A 85 -0.92 -20.71 9.67
C ARG A 85 0.23 -21.10 8.75
N GLU A 86 0.06 -22.16 7.97
CA GLU A 86 1.05 -22.58 6.98
C GLU A 86 1.26 -21.56 5.85
N GLU A 87 0.18 -20.91 5.39
CA GLU A 87 0.25 -19.84 4.38
C GLU A 87 0.95 -18.59 4.94
N TRP A 88 0.66 -18.24 6.19
CA TRP A 88 1.35 -17.17 6.89
C TRP A 88 2.83 -17.46 7.06
N GLN A 89 3.18 -18.69 7.50
CA GLN A 89 4.57 -19.09 7.67
C GLN A 89 5.33 -19.04 6.34
N THR A 90 4.72 -19.48 5.24
CA THR A 90 5.32 -19.35 3.89
C THR A 90 5.55 -17.89 3.53
N LEU A 91 4.55 -17.03 3.72
CA LEU A 91 4.63 -15.60 3.44
C LEU A 91 5.77 -14.92 4.20
N VAL A 92 5.84 -15.12 5.52
CA VAL A 92 6.87 -14.46 6.36
C VAL A 92 8.26 -15.05 6.11
N THR A 93 8.35 -16.32 5.72
CA THR A 93 9.63 -16.95 5.35
C THR A 93 10.16 -16.37 4.05
N ASP A 94 9.34 -16.27 3.01
CA ASP A 94 9.74 -15.70 1.72
C ASP A 94 10.13 -14.24 1.84
N PHE A 95 9.31 -13.47 2.57
CA PHE A 95 9.59 -12.05 2.81
C PHE A 95 10.86 -11.88 3.67
N GLY A 96 11.00 -12.64 4.75
CA GLY A 96 12.15 -12.60 5.64
C GLY A 96 13.47 -12.89 4.92
N ARG A 97 13.51 -13.95 4.11
CA ARG A 97 14.69 -14.24 3.27
C ARG A 97 15.01 -13.13 2.29
N SER A 98 14.01 -12.40 1.78
CA SER A 98 14.27 -11.27 0.92
C SER A 98 14.91 -10.07 1.66
N LEU A 99 14.76 -10.00 3.00
CA LEU A 99 15.36 -8.96 3.83
C LEU A 99 16.87 -9.10 3.99
N ASP A 100 17.44 -10.29 3.80
CA ASP A 100 18.88 -10.51 3.87
C ASP A 100 19.65 -9.58 2.92
N ALA A 101 19.04 -9.21 1.79
CA ALA A 101 19.63 -8.24 0.87
C ALA A 101 19.79 -6.83 1.47
N GLN A 102 19.04 -6.49 2.52
CA GLN A 102 19.02 -5.17 3.16
C GLN A 102 19.78 -5.14 4.49
N LEU A 103 19.99 -6.27 5.13
CA LEU A 103 20.58 -6.40 6.46
C LEU A 103 22.05 -6.81 6.39
N SER A 104 22.75 -6.64 7.50
CA SER A 104 24.14 -7.05 7.70
C SER A 104 24.29 -7.74 9.05
N ALA A 105 25.24 -8.67 9.16
CA ALA A 105 25.48 -9.37 10.42
C ALA A 105 25.83 -8.41 11.56
N GLY A 106 25.16 -8.58 12.68
CA GLY A 106 25.29 -7.71 13.85
C GLY A 106 24.36 -6.50 13.85
N ASP A 107 23.52 -6.31 12.83
CA ASP A 107 22.53 -5.24 12.83
C ASP A 107 21.57 -5.36 14.02
N ARG A 108 21.23 -4.21 14.58
CA ARG A 108 20.28 -4.03 15.67
C ARG A 108 19.09 -3.26 15.17
N VAL A 109 18.01 -4.00 14.92
CA VAL A 109 16.82 -3.52 14.20
C VAL A 109 15.73 -3.11 15.17
N ALA A 110 15.32 -1.85 15.17
CA ALA A 110 14.11 -1.41 15.85
C ALA A 110 12.90 -1.66 14.93
N ASN A 111 11.99 -2.52 15.36
CA ASN A 111 10.70 -2.72 14.71
C ASN A 111 9.70 -1.67 15.25
N LEU A 112 9.43 -0.66 14.43
CA LEU A 112 8.58 0.51 14.74
C LEU A 112 7.23 0.44 14.02
N PHE A 113 6.84 -0.72 13.53
CA PHE A 113 5.53 -0.90 12.91
C PHE A 113 4.40 -0.96 13.96
N PHE A 114 3.16 -0.90 13.51
CA PHE A 114 1.99 -0.84 14.40
C PHE A 114 1.36 -2.21 14.59
N ALA A 115 0.84 -2.44 15.80
CA ALA A 115 0.03 -3.60 16.16
C ALA A 115 -1.31 -3.15 16.75
N GLY A 116 -2.28 -4.04 16.75
CA GLY A 116 -3.59 -3.84 17.33
C GLY A 116 -4.71 -3.72 16.31
N ASP A 117 -5.94 -3.89 16.73
CA ASP A 117 -7.15 -3.85 15.90
C ASP A 117 -7.04 -4.66 14.59
N LEU A 118 -6.49 -5.87 14.70
CA LEU A 118 -6.23 -6.79 13.59
C LEU A 118 -5.22 -6.27 12.54
N TYR A 119 -4.48 -5.20 12.84
CA TYR A 119 -3.48 -4.67 11.93
C TYR A 119 -2.20 -5.51 11.98
N ALA A 120 -1.73 -5.94 10.81
CA ALA A 120 -0.72 -6.99 10.71
C ALA A 120 0.73 -6.49 10.76
N SER A 121 1.02 -5.20 10.51
CA SER A 121 2.36 -4.78 10.10
C SER A 121 3.46 -5.08 11.11
N PHE A 122 3.20 -4.91 12.41
CA PHE A 122 4.19 -5.24 13.44
C PHE A 122 4.44 -6.76 13.52
N ILE A 123 3.36 -7.56 13.58
CA ILE A 123 3.44 -9.03 13.65
C ILE A 123 4.12 -9.57 12.39
N PHE A 124 3.73 -9.06 11.23
CA PHE A 124 4.32 -9.44 9.95
C PHE A 124 5.84 -9.17 9.93
N THR A 125 6.26 -7.97 10.34
CA THR A 125 7.68 -7.61 10.35
C THR A 125 8.46 -8.42 11.39
N HIS A 126 7.88 -8.66 12.58
CA HIS A 126 8.48 -9.49 13.61
C HIS A 126 8.70 -10.93 13.13
N ASP A 127 7.65 -11.55 12.61
CA ASP A 127 7.72 -12.92 12.09
C ASP A 127 8.69 -13.01 10.89
N ALA A 128 8.74 -12.00 10.02
CA ALA A 128 9.66 -11.95 8.89
C ALA A 128 11.12 -11.76 9.33
N LEU A 129 11.41 -10.87 10.30
CA LEU A 129 12.75 -10.70 10.85
C LEU A 129 13.26 -11.97 11.52
N ALA A 130 12.36 -12.80 12.08
CA ALA A 130 12.73 -14.11 12.64
C ALA A 130 13.11 -15.15 11.55
N GLN A 131 12.86 -14.88 10.27
CA GLN A 131 13.18 -15.77 9.14
C GLN A 131 14.40 -15.30 8.34
N VAL A 132 15.05 -14.20 8.70
CA VAL A 132 16.31 -13.77 8.04
C VAL A 132 17.42 -14.74 8.38
N GLU A 133 18.30 -15.02 7.42
CA GLU A 133 19.47 -15.87 7.60
C GLU A 133 20.63 -15.11 8.24
N THR A 134 20.66 -13.79 8.04
CA THR A 134 21.64 -12.87 8.64
C THR A 134 21.43 -12.77 10.15
N GLU A 135 22.50 -12.90 10.94
CA GLU A 135 22.45 -12.75 12.40
C GLU A 135 22.17 -11.29 12.81
N ILE A 136 20.98 -11.04 13.32
CA ILE A 136 20.52 -9.72 13.77
C ILE A 136 19.97 -9.75 15.21
N VAL A 137 19.80 -8.58 15.82
CA VAL A 137 19.06 -8.41 17.07
C VAL A 137 17.85 -7.53 16.82
N GLU A 138 16.65 -8.03 17.02
CA GLU A 138 15.42 -7.24 16.93
C GLU A 138 15.12 -6.57 18.28
N PHE A 139 14.72 -5.29 18.22
CA PHE A 139 14.11 -4.50 19.29
C PHE A 139 12.67 -4.24 18.92
N PRO A 140 11.70 -5.01 19.44
CA PRO A 140 10.30 -4.94 19.02
C PRO A 140 9.57 -3.79 19.73
N PHE A 141 9.91 -2.55 19.37
CA PHE A 141 9.12 -1.37 19.74
C PHE A 141 7.88 -1.31 18.86
N THR A 142 6.80 -0.75 19.36
CA THR A 142 5.68 -0.40 18.50
C THR A 142 5.82 1.04 18.00
N GLY A 143 5.12 1.39 16.91
CA GLY A 143 5.06 2.77 16.41
C GLY A 143 4.44 3.80 17.37
N HIS A 144 4.03 3.37 18.57
CA HIS A 144 3.50 4.22 19.64
C HIS A 144 4.54 4.61 20.69
N ILE A 145 5.81 4.21 20.52
CA ILE A 145 6.87 4.57 21.47
C ILE A 145 7.09 6.09 21.47
N ASP A 146 7.25 6.66 22.67
CA ASP A 146 7.64 8.07 22.82
C ASP A 146 8.99 8.35 22.16
N SER A 147 9.09 9.49 21.45
CA SER A 147 10.28 9.84 20.67
C SER A 147 11.54 10.00 21.52
N ASN A 148 11.43 10.54 22.73
CA ASN A 148 12.58 10.68 23.63
C ASN A 148 13.07 9.30 24.10
N LEU A 149 12.13 8.42 24.49
CA LEU A 149 12.47 7.05 24.90
C LEU A 149 13.09 6.26 23.75
N LEU A 150 12.59 6.44 22.53
CA LEU A 150 13.17 5.82 21.34
C LEU A 150 14.58 6.29 21.07
N ALA A 151 14.81 7.60 21.09
CA ALA A 151 16.13 8.19 20.84
C ALA A 151 17.16 7.71 21.89
N ASP A 152 16.79 7.68 23.16
CA ASP A 152 17.63 7.19 24.24
C ASP A 152 17.91 5.68 24.14
N ALA A 153 16.93 4.91 23.67
CA ALA A 153 17.10 3.48 23.44
C ALA A 153 18.05 3.21 22.26
N ILE A 154 17.95 3.99 21.17
CA ILE A 154 18.84 3.90 20.00
C ILE A 154 20.29 4.10 20.44
N ASP A 155 20.59 5.17 21.18
CA ASP A 155 21.93 5.46 21.65
C ASP A 155 22.43 4.39 22.64
N ARG A 156 21.61 4.05 23.64
CA ARG A 156 21.96 3.09 24.70
C ARG A 156 22.23 1.70 24.17
N HIS A 157 21.38 1.24 23.26
CA HIS A 157 21.46 -0.12 22.72
C HIS A 157 22.17 -0.21 21.38
N ARG A 158 22.72 0.91 20.88
CA ARG A 158 23.43 1.01 19.59
C ARG A 158 22.57 0.43 18.46
N ILE A 159 21.29 0.80 18.42
CA ILE A 159 20.39 0.40 17.35
C ILE A 159 20.80 1.16 16.09
N ASN A 160 21.05 0.43 15.01
CA ASN A 160 21.57 1.02 13.77
C ASN A 160 20.64 0.85 12.57
N VAL A 161 19.54 0.12 12.73
CA VAL A 161 18.49 -0.05 11.69
C VAL A 161 17.14 0.29 12.28
N LEU A 162 16.41 1.21 11.65
CA LEU A 162 15.03 1.54 12.01
C LEU A 162 14.09 1.05 10.93
N ALA A 163 13.13 0.20 11.27
CA ALA A 163 12.13 -0.35 10.37
C ALA A 163 10.72 0.16 10.75
N GLY A 164 10.09 0.95 9.88
CA GLY A 164 8.79 1.55 10.20
C GLY A 164 8.08 2.17 8.99
N ILE A 165 6.90 2.74 9.23
CA ILE A 165 6.20 3.48 8.19
C ILE A 165 6.80 4.89 8.01
N PRO A 166 6.82 5.46 6.79
CA PRO A 166 7.33 6.79 6.52
C PRO A 166 6.82 7.87 7.46
N ALA A 167 5.52 7.96 7.70
CA ALA A 167 4.95 8.97 8.58
C ALA A 167 5.52 8.92 9.99
N HIS A 168 5.74 7.73 10.55
CA HIS A 168 6.33 7.59 11.88
C HIS A 168 7.83 7.98 11.89
N LEU A 169 8.59 7.55 10.88
CA LEU A 169 10.00 7.93 10.75
C LEU A 169 10.17 9.45 10.58
N LEU A 170 9.26 10.10 9.81
CA LEU A 170 9.25 11.55 9.61
C LEU A 170 8.82 12.32 10.86
N SER A 171 7.81 11.85 11.61
CA SER A 171 7.44 12.41 12.90
C SER A 171 8.61 12.36 13.89
N PHE A 172 9.31 11.21 13.95
CA PHE A 172 10.50 11.06 14.78
C PHE A 172 11.64 11.98 14.32
N ALA A 173 11.86 12.10 13.01
CA ALA A 173 12.84 13.04 12.45
C ALA A 173 12.50 14.49 12.81
N ALA A 174 11.24 14.90 12.72
CA ALA A 174 10.81 16.24 13.12
C ALA A 174 11.06 16.52 14.60
N TRP A 175 10.79 15.53 15.45
CA TRP A 175 11.11 15.62 16.88
C TRP A 175 12.61 15.76 17.13
N LEU A 176 13.46 15.00 16.44
CA LEU A 176 14.92 15.10 16.53
C LEU A 176 15.42 16.50 16.11
N GLU A 177 14.91 17.05 14.98
CA GLU A 177 15.23 18.42 14.53
C GLU A 177 14.87 19.46 15.59
N GLN A 178 13.66 19.40 16.16
CA GLN A 178 13.20 20.32 17.20
C GLN A 178 14.05 20.27 18.48
N ASN A 179 14.64 19.11 18.79
CA ASN A 179 15.47 18.92 19.97
C ASN A 179 16.98 19.02 19.66
N GLY A 180 17.36 19.44 18.44
CA GLY A 180 18.74 19.59 18.02
C GLY A 180 19.58 18.29 18.08
N ARG A 181 18.91 17.13 17.89
CA ARG A 181 19.55 15.79 17.90
C ARG A 181 19.72 15.25 16.49
N ALA A 182 20.83 14.57 16.27
CA ALA A 182 21.07 13.72 15.10
C ALA A 182 21.58 12.36 15.59
N LEU A 183 21.15 11.30 14.95
CA LEU A 183 21.49 9.92 15.33
C LEU A 183 22.44 9.33 14.28
N GLU A 184 23.73 9.70 14.40
CA GLU A 184 24.78 9.28 13.47
C GLU A 184 25.05 7.76 13.48
N GLY A 185 24.66 7.07 14.56
CA GLY A 185 24.78 5.62 14.70
C GLY A 185 23.77 4.82 13.85
N VAL A 186 22.72 5.47 13.35
CA VAL A 186 21.73 4.82 12.48
C VAL A 186 22.29 4.74 11.06
N THR A 187 22.39 3.52 10.52
CA THR A 187 22.99 3.23 9.21
C THR A 187 21.97 2.82 8.16
N ALA A 188 20.73 2.46 8.57
CA ALA A 188 19.65 2.14 7.64
C ALA A 188 18.29 2.54 8.19
N LEU A 189 17.45 3.06 7.30
CA LEU A 189 16.03 3.27 7.49
C LEU A 189 15.29 2.39 6.49
N LEU A 190 14.55 1.39 6.97
CA LEU A 190 13.77 0.46 6.17
C LEU A 190 12.28 0.81 6.29
N TYR A 191 11.69 1.27 5.21
CA TYR A 191 10.30 1.70 5.24
C TYR A 191 9.36 0.79 4.45
N ALA A 192 8.07 0.76 4.84
CA ALA A 192 6.99 0.12 4.08
C ALA A 192 5.65 0.84 4.27
N GLY A 193 4.69 0.46 3.43
CA GLY A 193 3.29 0.88 3.53
C GLY A 193 2.97 2.19 2.81
N GLU A 194 3.98 3.00 2.49
CA GLU A 194 3.83 4.30 1.85
C GLU A 194 5.03 4.59 0.95
N SER A 195 4.86 5.51 0.00
CA SER A 195 5.98 6.05 -0.77
C SER A 195 6.69 7.15 0.02
N LEU A 196 8.00 7.28 -0.17
CA LEU A 196 8.80 8.42 0.27
C LEU A 196 9.12 9.31 -0.92
N PHE A 197 9.10 10.61 -0.70
CA PHE A 197 9.35 11.64 -1.70
C PHE A 197 10.65 12.40 -1.38
N ASP A 198 11.24 13.08 -2.36
CA ASP A 198 12.57 13.68 -2.25
C ASP A 198 12.73 14.63 -1.05
N ALA A 199 11.74 15.50 -0.82
CA ALA A 199 11.79 16.42 0.32
C ALA A 199 11.73 15.71 1.68
N GLN A 200 10.99 14.59 1.75
CA GLN A 200 10.92 13.75 2.95
C GLN A 200 12.25 13.03 3.18
N LEU A 201 12.91 12.57 2.12
CA LEU A 201 14.27 11.99 2.20
C LEU A 201 15.28 12.99 2.73
N GLN A 202 15.27 14.22 2.21
CA GLN A 202 16.16 15.28 2.69
C GLN A 202 15.96 15.58 4.19
N ARG A 203 14.71 15.49 4.70
CA ARG A 203 14.45 15.62 6.14
C ARG A 203 15.09 14.47 6.92
N LEU A 204 14.92 13.23 6.47
CA LEU A 204 15.52 12.06 7.13
C LEU A 204 17.05 12.15 7.13
N GLU A 205 17.67 12.57 6.03
CA GLU A 205 19.12 12.74 5.91
C GLU A 205 19.70 13.76 6.91
N ARG A 206 18.97 14.82 7.26
CA ARG A 206 19.45 15.82 8.24
C ARG A 206 19.66 15.25 9.64
N VAL A 207 18.83 14.30 10.05
CA VAL A 207 18.89 13.72 11.42
C VAL A 207 19.49 12.32 11.46
N PHE A 208 19.58 11.64 10.32
CA PHE A 208 20.20 10.33 10.13
C PHE A 208 21.26 10.41 9.02
N PRO A 209 22.35 11.19 9.21
CA PRO A 209 23.26 11.55 8.13
C PRO A 209 24.01 10.38 7.50
N ASN A 210 24.11 9.25 8.22
CA ASN A 210 24.80 8.05 7.75
C ASN A 210 23.82 6.94 7.30
N ALA A 211 22.52 7.21 7.35
CA ALA A 211 21.53 6.18 7.06
C ALA A 211 21.23 6.06 5.56
N ARG A 212 21.29 4.84 5.07
CA ARG A 212 20.70 4.48 3.78
C ARG A 212 19.18 4.33 3.95
N VAL A 213 18.41 4.98 3.12
CA VAL A 213 16.94 4.82 3.10
C VAL A 213 16.55 3.83 2.02
N ALA A 214 15.81 2.79 2.36
CA ALA A 214 15.34 1.78 1.42
C ALA A 214 13.96 1.23 1.80
N SER A 215 13.22 0.70 0.83
CA SER A 215 12.03 -0.10 1.12
C SER A 215 12.43 -1.37 1.86
N ILE A 216 11.65 -1.79 2.85
CA ILE A 216 11.79 -3.12 3.48
C ILE A 216 11.28 -4.23 2.53
N GLY A 217 10.50 -3.87 1.52
CA GLY A 217 9.85 -4.74 0.56
C GLY A 217 8.42 -4.24 0.29
N TYR A 218 7.77 -4.82 -0.70
CA TYR A 218 6.41 -4.48 -1.06
C TYR A 218 5.49 -5.66 -0.76
N ALA A 219 4.66 -5.49 0.25
CA ALA A 219 3.63 -6.44 0.66
C ALA A 219 2.35 -5.69 1.04
N SER A 220 1.22 -6.35 0.91
CA SER A 220 -0.05 -5.86 1.42
C SER A 220 -0.79 -6.95 2.18
N VAL A 221 -1.66 -6.55 3.10
CA VAL A 221 -2.44 -7.50 3.92
C VAL A 221 -3.32 -8.38 3.04
N ASP A 222 -3.87 -7.84 1.97
CA ASP A 222 -4.72 -8.58 1.03
C ASP A 222 -3.93 -9.40 0.01
N ALA A 223 -2.93 -8.86 -0.67
CA ALA A 223 -2.21 -9.57 -1.74
C ALA A 223 -1.01 -10.40 -1.25
N GLY A 224 -0.54 -10.17 -0.04
CA GLY A 224 0.64 -10.82 0.51
C GLY A 224 1.94 -10.22 -0.01
N PHE A 225 2.96 -11.04 -0.29
CA PHE A 225 4.26 -10.61 -0.78
C PHE A 225 4.21 -10.31 -2.28
N ILE A 226 4.48 -9.06 -2.66
CA ILE A 226 4.36 -8.55 -4.04
C ILE A 226 5.73 -8.23 -4.64
N GLY A 227 6.69 -7.79 -3.84
CA GLY A 227 8.02 -7.46 -4.35
C GLY A 227 9.10 -7.38 -3.28
N ALA A 228 10.25 -7.95 -3.59
CA ALA A 228 11.46 -7.86 -2.77
C ALA A 228 12.17 -6.53 -2.96
N SER A 229 12.82 -6.04 -1.91
CA SER A 229 13.71 -4.88 -1.99
C SER A 229 15.17 -5.33 -1.89
N HIS A 230 15.95 -5.02 -2.92
CA HIS A 230 17.38 -5.31 -2.96
C HIS A 230 18.19 -4.01 -2.98
N ARG A 231 19.49 -4.09 -2.72
CA ARG A 231 20.37 -2.91 -2.70
C ARG A 231 20.53 -2.21 -4.06
N ASP A 232 20.18 -2.91 -5.14
CA ASP A 232 20.17 -2.38 -6.52
C ASP A 232 18.82 -1.79 -6.94
N CYS A 233 17.83 -1.80 -6.04
CA CYS A 233 16.55 -1.14 -6.25
C CYS A 233 16.64 0.34 -5.85
N ALA A 234 16.26 1.23 -6.75
CA ALA A 234 15.99 2.62 -6.40
C ALA A 234 14.72 2.72 -5.54
N LEU A 235 14.47 3.89 -4.96
CA LEU A 235 13.25 4.14 -4.21
C LEU A 235 12.01 3.93 -5.10
N GLY A 236 11.05 3.19 -4.60
CA GLY A 236 9.84 2.80 -5.34
C GLY A 236 10.05 1.62 -6.30
N GLU A 237 11.28 1.09 -6.43
CA GLU A 237 11.55 -0.12 -7.20
C GLU A 237 11.57 -1.36 -6.32
N HIS A 238 11.10 -2.47 -6.91
CA HIS A 238 11.07 -3.79 -6.26
C HIS A 238 11.35 -4.87 -7.29
N ARG A 239 11.77 -6.03 -6.84
CA ARG A 239 11.93 -7.23 -7.65
C ARG A 239 10.72 -8.16 -7.47
N ALA A 240 10.19 -8.64 -8.59
CA ALA A 240 9.08 -9.60 -8.58
C ALA A 240 9.47 -10.86 -7.79
N PRO A 241 8.57 -11.39 -6.94
CA PRO A 241 8.84 -12.60 -6.18
C PRO A 241 8.97 -13.80 -7.12
N GLU A 242 9.91 -14.70 -6.80
CA GLU A 242 10.10 -15.93 -7.55
C GLU A 242 9.38 -17.10 -6.87
N GLY A 243 8.75 -17.94 -7.65
CA GLY A 243 8.19 -19.23 -7.21
C GLY A 243 6.75 -19.16 -6.69
N HIS A 244 6.42 -18.25 -5.77
CA HIS A 244 5.13 -18.24 -5.06
C HIS A 244 4.13 -17.19 -5.55
N GLY A 245 4.54 -16.38 -6.51
CA GLY A 245 3.68 -15.33 -7.05
C GLY A 245 3.96 -15.04 -8.52
N VAL A 246 2.93 -14.64 -9.24
CA VAL A 246 3.04 -14.15 -10.62
C VAL A 246 2.52 -12.72 -10.66
N LEU A 247 3.40 -11.81 -11.11
CA LEU A 247 3.02 -10.42 -11.34
C LEU A 247 2.77 -10.18 -12.82
N GLU A 248 1.69 -9.47 -13.10
CA GLU A 248 1.35 -8.95 -14.41
C GLU A 248 1.20 -7.42 -14.30
N ILE A 249 1.59 -6.71 -15.35
CA ILE A 249 1.24 -5.30 -15.53
C ILE A 249 0.29 -5.26 -16.73
N LEU A 250 -0.93 -4.78 -16.52
CA LEU A 250 -1.96 -4.77 -17.55
C LEU A 250 -2.25 -3.35 -18.01
N ASP A 251 -2.45 -3.19 -19.30
CA ASP A 251 -2.95 -1.94 -19.86
C ASP A 251 -4.34 -1.62 -19.28
N GLU A 252 -4.51 -0.42 -18.77
CA GLU A 252 -5.75 -0.01 -18.07
C GLU A 252 -6.97 0.09 -19.02
N GLN A 253 -6.75 0.17 -20.33
CA GLN A 253 -7.82 0.33 -21.33
C GLN A 253 -8.15 -0.97 -22.04
N THR A 254 -7.12 -1.73 -22.43
CA THR A 254 -7.31 -2.97 -23.20
C THR A 254 -7.31 -4.22 -22.34
N GLY A 255 -6.72 -4.16 -21.13
CA GLY A 255 -6.53 -5.32 -20.25
C GLY A 255 -5.41 -6.27 -20.73
N GLU A 256 -4.68 -5.91 -21.78
CA GLU A 256 -3.57 -6.70 -22.32
C GLU A 256 -2.34 -6.63 -21.40
N VAL A 257 -1.55 -7.70 -21.39
CA VAL A 257 -0.30 -7.77 -20.62
C VAL A 257 0.74 -6.84 -21.25
N ILE A 258 1.35 -6.00 -20.42
CA ILE A 258 2.45 -5.12 -20.79
C ILE A 258 3.76 -5.82 -20.49
N GLU A 259 4.55 -6.11 -21.52
CA GLU A 259 5.90 -6.67 -21.41
C GLU A 259 6.99 -5.61 -21.60
N GLU A 260 6.66 -4.45 -22.16
CA GLU A 260 7.63 -3.39 -22.44
C GLU A 260 8.07 -2.68 -21.16
N CYS A 261 9.36 -2.34 -21.11
CA CYS A 261 9.90 -1.50 -20.04
C CYS A 261 9.36 -0.07 -20.12
N GLY A 262 9.14 0.54 -18.95
CA GLY A 262 8.71 1.94 -18.82
C GLY A 262 7.24 2.20 -19.16
N ARG A 263 6.54 1.28 -19.80
CA ARG A 263 5.10 1.42 -20.05
C ARG A 263 4.32 1.14 -18.76
N VAL A 264 3.54 2.13 -18.33
CA VAL A 264 2.79 2.09 -17.07
C VAL A 264 1.45 1.40 -17.28
N GLY A 265 1.09 0.51 -16.35
CA GLY A 265 -0.20 -0.17 -16.32
C GLY A 265 -0.63 -0.53 -14.90
N ARG A 266 -1.74 -1.23 -14.78
CA ARG A 266 -2.31 -1.75 -13.54
C ARG A 266 -1.54 -2.98 -13.08
N LEU A 267 -1.08 -2.98 -11.83
CA LEU A 267 -0.41 -4.13 -11.24
C LEU A 267 -1.43 -5.17 -10.77
N VAL A 268 -1.22 -6.40 -11.21
CA VAL A 268 -2.09 -7.55 -10.92
C VAL A 268 -1.23 -8.68 -10.34
N MET A 269 -1.74 -9.34 -9.31
CA MET A 269 -1.04 -10.42 -8.59
C MET A 269 -1.84 -11.72 -8.62
N THR A 270 -1.16 -12.82 -8.91
CA THR A 270 -1.64 -14.17 -8.62
C THR A 270 -0.74 -14.77 -7.54
N ASN A 271 -1.32 -15.10 -6.38
CA ASN A 271 -0.58 -15.67 -5.26
C ASN A 271 -0.82 -17.19 -5.21
N LEU A 272 0.21 -17.97 -5.48
CA LEU A 272 0.13 -19.44 -5.61
C LEU A 272 0.07 -20.18 -4.26
N THR A 273 0.40 -19.48 -3.16
CA THR A 273 0.42 -20.09 -1.81
C THR A 273 -0.89 -19.88 -1.04
N ARG A 274 -1.71 -18.90 -1.44
CA ARG A 274 -2.97 -18.57 -0.77
C ARG A 274 -4.10 -19.51 -1.24
N ARG A 275 -4.38 -20.53 -0.45
CA ARG A 275 -5.40 -21.54 -0.76
C ARG A 275 -6.73 -21.29 -0.03
N LEU A 276 -6.71 -20.77 1.20
CA LEU A 276 -7.92 -20.46 1.96
C LEU A 276 -8.72 -19.30 1.34
N MET A 277 -8.01 -18.24 0.99
CA MET A 277 -8.54 -17.04 0.33
C MET A 277 -7.73 -16.81 -0.96
N PRO A 278 -8.04 -17.56 -2.06
CA PRO A 278 -7.23 -17.49 -3.27
C PRO A 278 -7.25 -16.10 -3.90
N LEU A 279 -6.10 -15.71 -4.45
CA LEU A 279 -5.92 -14.46 -5.19
C LEU A 279 -5.37 -14.80 -6.57
N ILE A 280 -6.24 -14.87 -7.56
CA ILE A 280 -5.92 -15.24 -8.94
C ILE A 280 -6.25 -14.05 -9.83
N ARG A 281 -5.20 -13.43 -10.42
CA ARG A 281 -5.31 -12.18 -11.19
C ARG A 281 -6.02 -11.05 -10.42
N TYR A 282 -5.57 -10.84 -9.20
CA TYR A 282 -6.11 -9.81 -8.29
C TYR A 282 -5.42 -8.46 -8.54
N PRO A 283 -6.16 -7.39 -8.89
CA PRO A 283 -5.60 -6.06 -9.03
C PRO A 283 -5.30 -5.48 -7.64
N VAL A 284 -4.03 -5.19 -7.37
CA VAL A 284 -3.58 -4.71 -6.06
C VAL A 284 -3.91 -3.23 -5.82
N GLY A 285 -4.37 -2.53 -6.86
CA GLY A 285 -4.79 -1.13 -6.80
C GLY A 285 -3.66 -0.13 -7.07
N ASP A 286 -2.46 -0.61 -7.36
CA ASP A 286 -1.30 0.20 -7.71
C ASP A 286 -1.01 0.13 -9.22
N ARG A 287 -0.36 1.17 -9.73
CA ARG A 287 0.21 1.23 -11.07
C ARG A 287 1.70 0.93 -11.00
N ALA A 288 2.22 0.26 -12.01
CA ALA A 288 3.63 -0.06 -12.08
C ALA A 288 4.14 -0.06 -13.53
N CYS A 289 5.45 -0.07 -13.70
CA CYS A 289 6.11 -0.33 -14.97
C CYS A 289 7.33 -1.25 -14.76
N TRP A 290 7.62 -2.07 -15.75
CA TRP A 290 8.83 -2.89 -15.75
C TRP A 290 10.07 -2.01 -15.94
N ARG A 291 11.18 -2.38 -15.28
CA ARG A 291 12.48 -1.72 -15.35
C ARG A 291 13.56 -2.57 -16.02
N GLU A 292 13.26 -3.82 -16.24
CA GLU A 292 14.17 -4.79 -16.88
C GLU A 292 13.42 -5.54 -17.97
N PRO A 293 14.12 -6.14 -18.97
CA PRO A 293 13.49 -6.86 -20.07
C PRO A 293 12.78 -8.14 -19.60
N PRO A 294 11.83 -8.67 -20.40
CA PRO A 294 11.19 -9.95 -20.13
C PRO A 294 12.21 -11.07 -19.99
N GLY A 295 11.92 -12.06 -19.12
CA GLY A 295 12.79 -13.21 -18.87
C GLY A 295 13.92 -12.95 -17.87
N THR A 296 14.07 -11.73 -17.35
CA THR A 296 14.99 -11.47 -16.24
C THR A 296 14.43 -12.11 -14.97
N SER A 297 15.26 -12.89 -14.27
CA SER A 297 14.92 -13.50 -12.98
C SER A 297 14.70 -12.42 -11.92
N GLY A 298 13.62 -12.55 -11.11
CA GLY A 298 13.25 -11.52 -10.16
C GLY A 298 13.11 -10.15 -10.81
N ARG A 299 12.46 -10.09 -11.97
CA ARG A 299 12.36 -8.90 -12.84
C ARG A 299 11.96 -7.66 -12.04
N LYS A 300 12.74 -6.58 -12.19
CA LYS A 300 12.52 -5.33 -11.46
C LYS A 300 11.33 -4.55 -12.04
N PHE A 301 10.52 -3.98 -11.14
CA PHE A 301 9.43 -3.06 -11.48
C PHE A 301 9.45 -1.84 -10.57
N ALA A 302 8.87 -0.74 -11.02
CA ALA A 302 8.71 0.48 -10.25
C ALA A 302 7.23 0.80 -10.02
N LEU A 303 6.89 1.23 -8.81
CA LEU A 303 5.56 1.72 -8.46
C LEU A 303 5.36 3.14 -9.03
N MET A 304 4.19 3.35 -9.65
CA MET A 304 3.83 4.58 -10.36
C MET A 304 2.56 5.23 -9.79
N GLY A 305 2.34 5.05 -8.49
CA GLY A 305 1.16 5.54 -7.79
C GLY A 305 -0.03 4.61 -7.85
N ARG A 306 -1.22 5.12 -7.51
CA ARG A 306 -2.46 4.34 -7.44
C ARG A 306 -3.24 4.40 -8.74
N CYS A 307 -4.02 3.35 -9.02
CA CYS A 307 -5.02 3.38 -10.10
C CYS A 307 -6.11 4.40 -9.80
N ALA A 308 -6.60 5.10 -10.83
CA ALA A 308 -7.62 6.13 -10.68
C ALA A 308 -8.98 5.60 -10.19
N ASP A 309 -9.27 4.34 -10.46
CA ASP A 309 -10.45 3.60 -10.02
C ASP A 309 -10.24 2.89 -8.68
N SER A 310 -9.11 3.09 -8.02
CA SER A 310 -8.89 2.52 -6.70
C SER A 310 -9.87 3.12 -5.71
N GLN A 311 -10.61 2.26 -5.00
CA GLN A 311 -11.57 2.67 -3.97
C GLN A 311 -10.91 3.31 -2.74
N ARG A 312 -9.60 3.49 -2.75
CA ARG A 312 -8.80 3.98 -1.63
C ARG A 312 -7.70 4.90 -2.12
N VAL A 313 -7.54 5.99 -1.41
CA VAL A 313 -6.46 6.96 -1.63
C VAL A 313 -5.56 6.94 -0.40
N ARG A 314 -4.27 6.82 -0.61
CA ARG A 314 -3.30 6.78 0.47
C ARG A 314 -2.49 8.05 0.52
N VAL A 315 -2.46 8.69 1.70
CA VAL A 315 -1.66 9.90 1.95
C VAL A 315 -1.00 9.72 3.32
N GLY A 316 0.27 9.38 3.31
CA GLY A 316 0.92 8.89 4.49
C GLY A 316 0.17 7.67 5.07
N ILE A 317 0.02 7.62 6.37
CA ILE A 317 -0.78 6.58 7.05
C ILE A 317 -2.30 6.73 6.82
N LEU A 318 -2.74 7.88 6.33
CA LEU A 318 -4.14 8.18 6.10
C LEU A 318 -4.67 7.42 4.89
N THR A 319 -5.74 6.68 5.07
CA THR A 319 -6.49 6.07 3.97
C THR A 319 -7.81 6.81 3.82
N LEU A 320 -7.99 7.44 2.69
CA LEU A 320 -9.21 8.15 2.32
C LEU A 320 -10.06 7.26 1.41
N LEU A 321 -11.37 7.29 1.61
CA LEU A 321 -12.34 6.61 0.77
C LEU A 321 -13.09 7.64 -0.07
N PRO A 322 -12.84 7.71 -1.39
CA PRO A 322 -13.50 8.68 -2.26
C PRO A 322 -15.02 8.65 -2.14
N GLN A 323 -15.61 7.46 -2.02
CA GLN A 323 -17.05 7.33 -1.83
C GLN A 323 -17.54 8.04 -0.55
N SER A 324 -16.89 7.79 0.59
CA SER A 324 -17.27 8.42 1.87
C SER A 324 -17.07 9.93 1.84
N ILE A 325 -16.00 10.41 1.18
CA ILE A 325 -15.80 11.84 0.96
C ILE A 325 -16.95 12.40 0.15
N GLY A 326 -17.36 11.75 -0.95
CA GLY A 326 -18.47 12.16 -1.78
C GLY A 326 -19.81 12.21 -1.02
N GLU A 327 -20.08 11.20 -0.19
CA GLU A 327 -21.26 11.18 0.69
C GLU A 327 -21.26 12.34 1.70
N THR A 328 -20.11 12.66 2.29
CA THR A 328 -19.96 13.80 3.21
C THR A 328 -20.13 15.12 2.47
N VAL A 329 -19.55 15.28 1.26
CA VAL A 329 -19.73 16.47 0.44
C VAL A 329 -21.20 16.64 0.07
N LEU A 330 -21.85 15.61 -0.45
CA LEU A 330 -23.26 15.65 -0.84
C LEU A 330 -24.16 16.01 0.35
N ARG A 331 -23.92 15.39 1.51
CA ARG A 331 -24.71 15.64 2.74
C ARG A 331 -24.61 17.10 3.21
N ILE A 332 -23.44 17.72 3.08
CA ILE A 332 -23.21 19.07 3.62
C ILE A 332 -23.54 20.15 2.58
N THR A 333 -23.22 19.92 1.32
CA THR A 333 -23.32 20.93 0.26
C THR A 333 -24.51 20.74 -0.67
N GLY A 334 -25.16 19.57 -0.65
CA GLY A 334 -26.20 19.20 -1.61
C GLY A 334 -25.67 18.92 -3.02
N SER A 335 -24.37 18.96 -3.24
CA SER A 335 -23.73 18.76 -4.54
C SER A 335 -22.89 17.50 -4.56
N ASP A 336 -22.91 16.78 -5.68
CA ASP A 336 -22.00 15.66 -5.97
C ASP A 336 -20.78 16.08 -6.82
N ASP A 337 -20.65 17.38 -7.09
CA ASP A 337 -19.59 17.98 -7.87
C ASP A 337 -18.37 18.30 -6.99
N TRP A 338 -17.47 17.33 -6.84
CA TRP A 338 -16.26 17.46 -6.01
C TRP A 338 -15.03 16.80 -6.63
N GLN A 339 -13.85 17.19 -6.14
CA GLN A 339 -12.57 16.62 -6.52
C GLN A 339 -11.55 16.77 -5.39
N LEU A 340 -10.88 15.68 -5.04
CA LEU A 340 -9.75 15.67 -4.12
C LEU A 340 -8.45 15.71 -4.93
N VAL A 341 -7.66 16.76 -4.72
CA VAL A 341 -6.32 16.89 -5.30
C VAL A 341 -5.30 16.65 -4.20
N ILE A 342 -4.34 15.77 -4.47
CA ILE A 342 -3.25 15.43 -3.58
C ILE A 342 -1.98 15.99 -4.19
N GLU A 343 -1.32 16.86 -3.46
CA GLU A 343 -0.07 17.50 -3.84
C GLU A 343 0.94 17.35 -2.69
N GLN A 344 2.16 17.72 -2.94
CA GLN A 344 3.19 17.78 -1.93
C GLN A 344 3.94 19.10 -2.03
N ASP A 345 4.16 19.74 -0.90
CA ASP A 345 4.99 20.93 -0.76
C ASP A 345 6.02 20.66 0.33
N ASP A 346 7.28 20.67 -0.06
CA ASP A 346 8.38 20.18 0.78
C ASP A 346 8.06 18.76 1.32
N ALA A 347 8.20 18.50 2.61
CA ALA A 347 7.90 17.22 3.25
C ALA A 347 6.43 17.05 3.68
N THR A 348 5.55 17.99 3.32
CA THR A 348 4.16 18.04 3.77
C THR A 348 3.22 17.66 2.63
N ASP A 349 2.35 16.69 2.85
CA ASP A 349 1.27 16.37 1.92
C ASP A 349 0.15 17.41 2.01
N ILE A 350 -0.39 17.84 0.86
CA ILE A 350 -1.50 18.77 0.78
C ILE A 350 -2.70 18.06 0.19
N LEU A 351 -3.78 18.00 0.96
CA LEU A 351 -5.08 17.54 0.52
C LEU A 351 -5.95 18.76 0.20
N ARG A 352 -6.30 18.95 -1.07
CA ARG A 352 -7.23 19.99 -1.50
C ARG A 352 -8.55 19.36 -1.92
N LEU A 353 -9.60 19.56 -1.12
CA LEU A 353 -10.95 19.21 -1.53
C LEU A 353 -11.59 20.41 -2.22
N HIS A 354 -11.80 20.30 -3.52
CA HIS A 354 -12.58 21.24 -4.30
C HIS A 354 -14.01 20.73 -4.43
N TRP A 355 -14.98 21.60 -4.28
CA TRP A 355 -16.39 21.28 -4.53
C TRP A 355 -17.06 22.43 -5.27
N ALA A 356 -18.07 22.14 -6.06
CA ALA A 356 -18.80 23.14 -6.80
C ALA A 356 -20.30 23.10 -6.41
N PRO A 357 -20.91 24.24 -6.11
CA PRO A 357 -22.33 24.28 -5.77
C PRO A 357 -23.19 23.89 -7.00
N ASP A 358 -24.30 23.23 -6.75
CA ASP A 358 -25.32 23.03 -7.78
C ASP A 358 -26.00 24.38 -8.14
N ALA A 359 -26.55 24.48 -9.34
CA ALA A 359 -27.23 25.67 -9.83
C ALA A 359 -28.39 26.15 -8.93
N LEU A 360 -28.91 25.25 -8.09
CA LEU A 360 -30.00 25.53 -7.14
C LEU A 360 -29.54 25.83 -5.71
N THR A 361 -28.27 25.63 -5.39
CA THR A 361 -27.74 25.82 -4.03
C THR A 361 -26.64 26.88 -4.06
N PRO A 362 -26.84 28.08 -3.54
CA PRO A 362 -25.80 29.12 -3.54
C PRO A 362 -24.62 28.70 -2.68
N ALA A 363 -23.42 29.10 -3.11
CA ALA A 363 -22.22 28.87 -2.33
C ALA A 363 -22.35 29.50 -0.93
N ASN A 364 -22.24 28.67 0.10
CA ASN A 364 -22.25 29.11 1.48
C ASN A 364 -20.82 29.10 2.03
N ALA A 365 -20.31 30.23 2.50
CA ALA A 365 -18.99 30.33 3.11
C ALA A 365 -18.82 29.44 4.36
N GLU A 366 -19.92 29.07 5.02
CA GLU A 366 -19.93 28.14 6.15
C GLU A 366 -19.73 26.67 5.70
N ALA A 367 -20.03 26.35 4.42
CA ALA A 367 -19.90 24.99 3.94
C ALA A 367 -18.45 24.50 3.93
N ASP A 368 -17.49 25.35 3.58
CA ASP A 368 -16.06 24.99 3.60
C ASP A 368 -15.60 24.63 5.01
N GLN A 369 -16.01 25.40 6.02
CA GLN A 369 -15.66 25.13 7.41
C GLN A 369 -16.38 23.90 7.96
N THR A 370 -17.63 23.68 7.57
CA THR A 370 -18.41 22.50 7.97
C THR A 370 -17.82 21.24 7.34
N LEU A 371 -17.46 21.27 6.05
CA LEU A 371 -16.75 20.17 5.38
C LEU A 371 -15.41 19.86 6.03
N HIS A 372 -14.63 20.90 6.36
CA HIS A 372 -13.34 20.74 7.03
C HIS A 372 -13.50 20.02 8.37
N SER A 373 -14.45 20.44 9.18
CA SER A 373 -14.74 19.83 10.48
C SER A 373 -15.22 18.38 10.35
N ALA A 374 -16.13 18.12 9.42
CA ALA A 374 -16.67 16.78 9.16
C ALA A 374 -15.58 15.82 8.68
N LEU A 375 -14.69 16.26 7.78
CA LEU A 375 -13.59 15.39 7.32
C LEU A 375 -12.59 15.08 8.44
N ILE A 376 -12.34 16.00 9.35
CA ILE A 376 -11.50 15.73 10.53
C ILE A 376 -12.19 14.76 11.51
N GLU A 377 -13.51 14.78 11.61
CA GLU A 377 -14.27 13.82 12.41
C GLU A 377 -14.28 12.43 11.75
N ASP A 378 -14.54 12.38 10.45
CA ASP A 378 -14.54 11.13 9.67
C ASP A 378 -13.14 10.49 9.59
N TYR A 379 -12.08 11.32 9.60
CA TYR A 379 -10.67 10.92 9.47
C TYR A 379 -9.80 11.55 10.57
N PRO A 380 -9.85 11.08 11.83
CA PRO A 380 -9.13 11.69 12.96
C PRO A 380 -7.61 11.82 12.78
N LEU A 381 -7.01 10.96 11.97
CA LEU A 381 -5.58 11.01 11.63
C LEU A 381 -5.18 12.32 10.91
N ILE A 382 -6.11 13.01 10.24
CA ILE A 382 -5.84 14.32 9.64
C ILE A 382 -5.36 15.29 10.72
N ARG A 383 -6.02 15.30 11.89
CA ARG A 383 -5.65 16.19 13.01
C ARG A 383 -4.25 15.90 13.52
N GLN A 384 -3.91 14.62 13.68
CA GLN A 384 -2.59 14.19 14.16
C GLN A 384 -1.51 14.57 13.15
N LEU A 385 -1.66 14.20 11.88
CA LEU A 385 -0.69 14.52 10.83
C LEU A 385 -0.52 16.04 10.62
N SER A 386 -1.60 16.81 10.81
CA SER A 386 -1.53 18.28 10.74
C SER A 386 -0.75 18.85 11.92
N ALA A 387 -0.91 18.31 13.13
CA ALA A 387 -0.13 18.71 14.30
C ALA A 387 1.36 18.41 14.13
N ASP A 388 1.69 17.31 13.44
CA ASP A 388 3.06 16.90 13.13
C ASP A 388 3.63 17.61 11.88
N HIS A 389 2.91 18.55 11.29
CA HIS A 389 3.28 19.25 10.04
C HIS A 389 3.53 18.31 8.83
N LEU A 390 2.91 17.16 8.82
CA LEU A 390 3.03 16.18 7.74
C LEU A 390 1.89 16.26 6.72
N LEU A 391 0.78 16.94 7.07
CA LEU A 391 -0.38 17.07 6.22
C LEU A 391 -1.10 18.39 6.43
N VAL A 392 -1.60 18.98 5.34
CA VAL A 392 -2.50 20.15 5.35
C VAL A 392 -3.78 19.81 4.60
N LEU A 393 -4.94 19.97 5.25
CA LEU A 393 -6.25 19.88 4.61
C LEU A 393 -6.74 21.28 4.22
N GLN A 394 -7.07 21.46 2.94
CA GLN A 394 -7.65 22.69 2.40
C GLN A 394 -8.97 22.37 1.72
N ILE A 395 -10.00 23.14 2.03
CA ILE A 395 -11.32 23.06 1.39
C ILE A 395 -11.55 24.33 0.59
N ARG A 396 -12.06 24.18 -0.63
CA ARG A 396 -12.33 25.32 -1.50
C ARG A 396 -13.59 25.08 -2.35
N CYS A 397 -14.53 26.00 -2.24
CA CYS A 397 -15.59 26.15 -3.22
C CYS A 397 -15.02 26.69 -4.54
N CYS A 398 -15.40 26.13 -5.68
CA CYS A 398 -14.94 26.51 -7.01
C CYS A 398 -16.07 26.42 -8.05
N LYS A 399 -15.79 26.81 -9.29
CA LYS A 399 -16.73 26.60 -10.38
C LYS A 399 -16.64 25.17 -10.91
N VAL A 400 -17.75 24.60 -11.34
CA VAL A 400 -17.80 23.21 -11.88
C VAL A 400 -16.85 22.99 -13.05
N GLN A 401 -16.53 24.02 -13.82
CA GLN A 401 -15.59 23.98 -14.94
C GLN A 401 -14.12 23.87 -14.49
N GLU A 402 -13.81 24.22 -13.24
CA GLU A 402 -12.46 24.08 -12.66
C GLU A 402 -12.16 22.64 -12.23
N LEU A 403 -13.19 21.80 -12.08
CA LEU A 403 -13.04 20.40 -11.75
C LEU A 403 -12.58 19.62 -12.97
N ALA A 404 -11.44 18.94 -12.85
CA ALA A 404 -10.83 18.21 -13.94
C ALA A 404 -11.69 17.00 -14.40
N ARG A 405 -11.67 16.78 -15.70
CA ARG A 405 -12.36 15.67 -16.37
C ARG A 405 -11.35 14.81 -17.11
N HIS A 406 -11.65 13.54 -17.21
CA HIS A 406 -10.83 12.62 -18.00
C HIS A 406 -10.85 13.04 -19.48
N PRO A 407 -9.68 13.25 -20.12
CA PRO A 407 -9.58 13.90 -21.43
C PRO A 407 -10.30 13.15 -22.56
N ARG A 408 -10.42 11.82 -22.46
CA ARG A 408 -11.08 11.00 -23.48
C ARG A 408 -12.55 10.70 -23.18
N SER A 409 -12.89 10.40 -21.92
CA SER A 409 -14.27 9.97 -21.56
C SER A 409 -15.14 11.13 -21.10
N GLY A 410 -14.58 12.33 -20.82
CA GLY A 410 -15.31 13.45 -20.25
C GLY A 410 -15.81 13.23 -18.81
N LYS A 411 -15.59 12.03 -18.24
CA LYS A 411 -16.00 11.70 -16.87
C LYS A 411 -15.19 12.54 -15.86
N ARG A 412 -15.83 12.92 -14.75
CA ARG A 412 -15.16 13.63 -13.67
C ARG A 412 -14.16 12.70 -13.00
N GLN A 413 -12.98 13.25 -12.69
CA GLN A 413 -11.97 12.58 -11.88
C GLN A 413 -12.11 13.05 -10.45
N HIS A 414 -12.69 12.22 -9.57
CA HIS A 414 -12.88 12.58 -8.16
C HIS A 414 -11.58 12.66 -7.37
N VAL A 415 -10.53 11.98 -7.81
CA VAL A 415 -9.21 12.00 -7.17
C VAL A 415 -8.13 12.28 -8.21
N LEU A 416 -7.27 13.23 -7.90
CA LEU A 416 -6.07 13.57 -8.65
C LEU A 416 -4.85 13.52 -7.72
N ASP A 417 -4.02 12.51 -7.87
CA ASP A 417 -2.71 12.45 -7.19
C ASP A 417 -1.67 13.08 -8.12
N ARG A 418 -1.16 14.25 -7.72
CA ARG A 418 -0.16 15.03 -8.45
C ARG A 418 1.23 14.92 -7.87
N ARG A 419 1.41 14.08 -6.86
CA ARG A 419 2.74 13.84 -6.29
C ARG A 419 3.64 13.17 -7.31
N VAL A 420 4.91 13.52 -7.28
CA VAL A 420 5.93 12.94 -8.16
C VAL A 420 6.52 11.70 -7.48
N TYR A 421 6.19 10.55 -8.01
CA TYR A 421 6.70 9.26 -7.49
C TYR A 421 8.11 8.99 -8.00
N ASN A 422 9.00 8.56 -7.08
CA ASN A 422 10.39 8.22 -7.36
C ASN A 422 10.47 6.99 -8.26
N GLY A 423 10.48 6.95 -9.41
CA GLY A 423 10.38 5.88 -10.41
C GLY A 423 9.92 6.43 -11.75
N SER A 424 9.45 7.70 -11.78
CA SER A 424 9.05 8.38 -13.00
C SER A 424 10.24 8.88 -13.85
N GLY A 425 11.49 8.77 -13.34
CA GLY A 425 12.69 9.05 -14.13
C GLY A 425 12.79 8.09 -15.33
N GLN A 426 13.08 8.62 -16.51
CA GLN A 426 13.30 7.86 -17.75
C GLN A 426 14.50 6.91 -17.58
N GLY A 427 14.26 5.74 -16.99
CA GLY A 427 15.16 4.61 -17.10
C GLY A 427 14.95 3.98 -18.47
N THR A 428 15.86 4.20 -19.38
CA THR A 428 16.00 3.39 -20.59
C THR A 428 16.38 1.98 -20.17
N CYS A 429 15.59 0.97 -20.56
CA CYS A 429 16.02 -0.43 -20.53
C CYS A 429 17.24 -0.66 -21.42
#